data_e00837c3c6cc88e7e64c9f2987497659
#
_entry.id   e00837c3c6cc88e7e64c9f2987497659
#
_cell.length_a   1.000
_cell.length_b   1.000
_cell.length_c   1.000
_cell.angle_alpha   90.00
_cell.angle_beta   90.00
_cell.angle_gamma   90.00
#
_symmetry.space_group_name_H-M   'P 1'
#
loop_
_entity.id
_entity.type
_entity.pdbx_description
1 polymer ?
#
loop_
_entity_poly.entity_id
_entity_poly.type
_entity_poly.pdbx_seq_one_letter_code
_entity_poly.pdbx_strand_id
1 'polypeptide(L)'
;MKKEPIIQVKNASKSYPIAGKEFMALKQINLSLNKGEFAGIVGPSGSGKTTLLNIIGSLDKPSQGDAFVLNKNIKALSHKDAASLRNYHIGFIFQVFNLLPVYTVFENVEFALLLQKNSANERKDAVMRALSWVGLTDHAHKRPDKLSGGESQRVAIARAMVKTPKIVLADEPTANLDS
;
A
#
# COMPACT_ATOMS: atom_id res chain seq x y z
N MET A 1 -12.14 23.97 -14.40
CA MET A 1 -12.69 22.66 -14.04
C MET A 1 -12.05 22.21 -12.75
N LYS A 2 -12.80 21.99 -11.66
CA LYS A 2 -12.26 21.40 -10.43
C LYS A 2 -11.85 19.95 -10.77
N LYS A 3 -10.56 19.63 -10.60
CA LYS A 3 -10.08 18.24 -10.76
C LYS A 3 -10.74 17.39 -9.68
N GLU A 4 -11.41 16.31 -10.07
CA GLU A 4 -11.93 15.34 -9.12
C GLU A 4 -10.79 14.71 -8.31
N PRO A 5 -10.93 14.65 -6.97
CA PRO A 5 -9.87 14.10 -6.12
C PRO A 5 -9.70 12.60 -6.39
N ILE A 6 -8.45 12.12 -6.35
CA ILE A 6 -8.12 10.69 -6.48
C ILE A 6 -8.49 9.90 -5.22
N ILE A 7 -8.46 10.56 -4.06
CA ILE A 7 -8.91 10.04 -2.76
C ILE A 7 -9.84 11.06 -2.14
N GLN A 8 -11.00 10.63 -1.66
CA GLN A 8 -11.94 11.48 -0.92
C GLN A 8 -12.56 10.68 0.23
N VAL A 9 -12.36 11.15 1.46
CA VAL A 9 -12.94 10.59 2.68
C VAL A 9 -13.93 11.61 3.23
N LYS A 10 -15.17 11.18 3.50
CA LYS A 10 -16.29 12.05 3.93
C LYS A 10 -16.87 11.53 5.25
N ASN A 11 -16.68 12.27 6.33
CA ASN A 11 -17.20 11.95 7.66
C ASN A 11 -16.97 10.49 8.07
N ALA A 12 -15.83 9.91 7.65
CA ALA A 12 -15.55 8.52 7.89
C ALA A 12 -15.18 8.28 9.35
N SER A 13 -15.87 7.32 9.96
CA SER A 13 -15.56 6.81 11.30
C SER A 13 -15.30 5.32 11.21
N LYS A 14 -14.43 4.82 12.09
CA LYS A 14 -14.13 3.40 12.21
C LYS A 14 -14.13 2.98 13.66
N SER A 15 -14.95 1.98 14.00
CA SER A 15 -14.92 1.32 15.29
C SER A 15 -14.59 -0.16 15.12
N TYR A 16 -13.97 -0.72 16.17
CA TYR A 16 -13.67 -2.14 16.31
C TYR A 16 -14.24 -2.67 17.63
N PRO A 17 -14.88 -3.84 17.64
CA PRO A 17 -15.30 -4.49 18.86
C PRO A 17 -14.07 -5.06 19.59
N ILE A 18 -13.77 -4.55 20.79
CA ILE A 18 -12.66 -5.03 21.64
C ILE A 18 -13.23 -5.34 23.01
N ALA A 19 -13.13 -6.60 23.46
CA ALA A 19 -13.57 -7.06 24.79
C ALA A 19 -15.00 -6.61 25.14
N GLY A 20 -15.95 -6.70 24.20
CA GLY A 20 -17.35 -6.31 24.41
C GLY A 20 -17.63 -4.80 24.41
N LYS A 21 -16.62 -3.97 24.15
CA LYS A 21 -16.76 -2.51 23.99
C LYS A 21 -16.37 -2.08 22.58
N GLU A 22 -16.98 -1.00 22.11
CA GLU A 22 -16.55 -0.38 20.84
C GLU A 22 -15.37 0.55 21.06
N PHE A 23 -14.26 0.26 20.39
CA PHE A 23 -13.08 1.14 20.31
C PHE A 23 -13.17 1.98 19.04
N MET A 24 -13.26 3.31 19.19
CA MET A 24 -13.31 4.25 18.08
C MET A 24 -11.89 4.59 17.60
N ALA A 25 -11.47 3.99 16.49
CA ALA A 25 -10.15 4.23 15.90
C ALA A 25 -10.11 5.48 15.01
N LEU A 26 -11.21 5.82 14.35
CA LEU A 26 -11.36 7.05 13.55
C LEU A 26 -12.70 7.71 13.86
N LYS A 27 -12.71 9.05 13.97
CA LYS A 27 -13.92 9.82 14.26
C LYS A 27 -14.09 10.94 13.24
N GLN A 28 -15.11 10.82 12.38
CA GLN A 28 -15.56 11.84 11.42
C GLN A 28 -14.43 12.47 10.58
N ILE A 29 -13.53 11.62 10.06
CA ILE A 29 -12.41 12.07 9.24
C ILE A 29 -12.90 12.60 7.89
N ASN A 30 -12.38 13.76 7.51
CA ASN A 30 -12.56 14.35 6.20
C ASN A 30 -11.19 14.59 5.56
N LEU A 31 -10.98 14.07 4.34
CA LEU A 31 -9.73 14.18 3.60
C LEU A 31 -10.02 14.21 2.11
N SER A 32 -9.28 15.03 1.38
CA SER A 32 -9.34 15.08 -0.08
C SER A 32 -7.94 15.24 -0.65
N LEU A 33 -7.52 14.33 -1.54
CA LEU A 33 -6.21 14.37 -2.20
C LEU A 33 -6.40 14.28 -3.72
N ASN A 34 -5.66 15.12 -4.45
CA ASN A 34 -5.68 15.15 -5.89
C ASN A 34 -4.54 14.31 -6.49
N LYS A 35 -4.65 13.98 -7.76
CA LYS A 35 -3.57 13.27 -8.48
C LYS A 35 -2.28 14.09 -8.47
N GLY A 36 -1.17 13.45 -8.11
CA GLY A 36 0.17 14.06 -8.05
C GLY A 36 0.47 14.76 -6.74
N GLU A 37 -0.46 14.76 -5.76
CA GLU A 37 -0.16 15.27 -4.42
C GLU A 37 0.66 14.27 -3.61
N PHE A 38 1.60 14.81 -2.84
CA PHE A 38 2.32 14.12 -1.78
C PHE A 38 1.79 14.63 -0.44
N ALA A 39 1.27 13.73 0.39
CA ALA A 39 0.67 14.07 1.67
C ALA A 39 1.23 13.21 2.80
N GLY A 40 1.54 13.83 3.95
CA GLY A 40 1.93 13.15 5.18
C GLY A 40 0.82 13.19 6.22
N ILE A 41 0.51 12.03 6.81
CA ILE A 41 -0.40 11.91 7.96
C ILE A 41 0.46 11.84 9.21
N VAL A 42 0.38 12.86 10.05
CA VAL A 42 1.18 12.99 11.27
C VAL A 42 0.31 12.83 12.51
N GLY A 43 0.82 12.18 13.53
CA GLY A 43 0.14 11.99 14.81
C GLY A 43 0.82 10.94 15.69
N PRO A 44 0.50 10.89 16.98
CA PRO A 44 1.09 9.92 17.92
C PRO A 44 0.75 8.47 17.54
N SER A 45 1.45 7.51 18.15
CA SER A 45 1.08 6.08 18.03
C SER A 45 -0.36 5.89 18.49
N GLY A 46 -1.11 5.02 17.82
CA GLY A 46 -2.52 4.76 18.13
C GLY A 46 -3.52 5.82 17.66
N SER A 47 -3.09 6.90 16.97
CA SER A 47 -4.01 7.95 16.46
C SER A 47 -4.85 7.55 15.25
N GLY A 48 -4.74 6.30 14.78
CA GLY A 48 -5.55 5.78 13.66
C GLY A 48 -4.93 5.95 12.27
N LYS A 49 -3.65 6.36 12.14
CA LYS A 49 -2.95 6.52 10.85
C LYS A 49 -3.06 5.26 9.99
N THR A 50 -2.63 4.12 10.51
CA THR A 50 -2.71 2.82 9.84
C THR A 50 -4.15 2.44 9.49
N THR A 51 -5.12 2.73 10.37
CA THR A 51 -6.54 2.47 10.11
C THR A 51 -7.04 3.29 8.92
N LEU A 52 -6.67 4.57 8.83
CA LEU A 52 -7.02 5.42 7.71
C LEU A 52 -6.37 4.92 6.40
N LEU A 53 -5.07 4.56 6.43
CA LEU A 53 -4.38 3.98 5.29
C LEU A 53 -5.03 2.67 4.84
N ASN A 54 -5.46 1.81 5.76
CA ASN A 54 -6.16 0.56 5.44
C ASN A 54 -7.50 0.80 4.75
N ILE A 55 -8.26 1.82 5.18
CA ILE A 55 -9.53 2.18 4.50
C ILE A 55 -9.24 2.73 3.09
N ILE A 56 -8.31 3.67 2.94
CA ILE A 56 -7.92 4.21 1.64
C ILE A 56 -7.38 3.09 0.75
N GLY A 57 -6.62 2.17 1.32
CA GLY A 57 -6.07 1.00 0.65
C GLY A 57 -7.09 -0.09 0.32
N SER A 58 -8.36 0.08 0.67
CA SER A 58 -9.42 -0.94 0.53
C SER A 58 -9.11 -2.28 1.21
N LEU A 59 -8.29 -2.26 2.25
CA LEU A 59 -8.03 -3.40 3.15
C LEU A 59 -9.11 -3.50 4.22
N ASP A 60 -9.74 -2.37 4.56
CA ASP A 60 -10.84 -2.28 5.52
C ASP A 60 -11.90 -1.31 5.00
N LYS A 61 -13.06 -1.25 5.67
CA LYS A 61 -14.18 -0.38 5.31
C LYS A 61 -14.50 0.56 6.48
N PRO A 62 -14.94 1.81 6.21
CA PRO A 62 -15.42 2.67 7.27
C PRO A 62 -16.70 2.09 7.90
N SER A 63 -16.85 2.22 9.22
CA SER A 63 -18.09 1.85 9.93
C SER A 63 -19.22 2.84 9.60
N GLN A 64 -18.89 4.15 9.53
CA GLN A 64 -19.81 5.22 9.14
C GLN A 64 -19.11 6.17 8.16
N GLY A 65 -19.91 6.95 7.42
CA GLY A 65 -19.41 7.83 6.37
C GLY A 65 -18.96 7.06 5.13
N ASP A 66 -18.20 7.71 4.27
CA ASP A 66 -17.77 7.19 2.98
C ASP A 66 -16.29 7.44 2.71
N ALA A 67 -15.68 6.54 1.95
CA ALA A 67 -14.34 6.72 1.38
C ALA A 67 -14.39 6.35 -0.10
N PHE A 68 -13.95 7.29 -0.95
CA PHE A 68 -13.84 7.10 -2.39
C PHE A 68 -12.36 7.08 -2.80
N VAL A 69 -12.00 6.09 -3.57
CA VAL A 69 -10.64 5.94 -4.12
C VAL A 69 -10.78 5.65 -5.62
N LEU A 70 -10.16 6.48 -6.46
CA LEU A 70 -10.34 6.41 -7.92
C LEU A 70 -11.83 6.38 -8.32
N ASN A 71 -12.64 7.22 -7.69
CA ASN A 71 -14.09 7.34 -7.86
C ASN A 71 -14.89 6.07 -7.48
N LYS A 72 -14.28 5.10 -6.79
CA LYS A 72 -14.96 3.90 -6.28
C LYS A 72 -15.23 4.05 -4.80
N ASN A 73 -16.49 3.88 -4.36
CA ASN A 73 -16.86 3.87 -2.95
C ASN A 73 -16.37 2.57 -2.30
N ILE A 74 -15.38 2.68 -1.40
CA ILE A 74 -14.74 1.53 -0.72
C ILE A 74 -15.75 0.72 0.08
N LYS A 75 -16.75 1.37 0.70
CA LYS A 75 -17.78 0.70 1.48
C LYS A 75 -18.64 -0.25 0.63
N ALA A 76 -18.90 0.13 -0.62
CA ALA A 76 -19.76 -0.61 -1.56
C ALA A 76 -19.00 -1.71 -2.34
N LEU A 77 -17.65 -1.72 -2.30
CA LEU A 77 -16.90 -2.71 -3.07
C LEU A 77 -17.13 -4.14 -2.56
N SER A 78 -17.29 -5.06 -3.51
CA SER A 78 -17.14 -6.48 -3.23
C SER A 78 -15.68 -6.83 -2.86
N HIS A 79 -15.45 -7.97 -2.23
CA HIS A 79 -14.08 -8.45 -1.95
C HIS A 79 -13.23 -8.58 -3.22
N LYS A 80 -13.83 -9.04 -4.32
CA LYS A 80 -13.19 -9.17 -5.63
C LYS A 80 -12.78 -7.81 -6.20
N ASP A 81 -13.68 -6.82 -6.15
CA ASP A 81 -13.41 -5.48 -6.66
C ASP A 81 -12.37 -4.73 -5.82
N ALA A 82 -12.41 -4.89 -4.49
CA ALA A 82 -11.40 -4.36 -3.58
C ALA A 82 -10.02 -4.98 -3.86
N ALA A 83 -9.95 -6.31 -4.06
CA ALA A 83 -8.71 -7.00 -4.45
C ALA A 83 -8.19 -6.51 -5.81
N SER A 84 -9.07 -6.33 -6.78
CA SER A 84 -8.73 -5.77 -8.10
C SER A 84 -8.19 -4.34 -7.99
N LEU A 85 -8.86 -3.48 -7.19
CA LEU A 85 -8.40 -2.10 -6.95
C LEU A 85 -6.97 -2.09 -6.39
N ARG A 86 -6.69 -2.91 -5.36
CA ARG A 86 -5.35 -3.05 -4.78
C ARG A 86 -4.34 -3.58 -5.78
N ASN A 87 -4.70 -4.63 -6.52
CA ASN A 87 -3.79 -5.29 -7.44
C ASN A 87 -3.33 -4.36 -8.58
N TYR A 88 -4.22 -3.57 -9.15
CA TYR A 88 -3.91 -2.77 -10.33
C TYR A 88 -3.54 -1.31 -10.03
N HIS A 89 -3.93 -0.76 -8.88
CA HIS A 89 -3.86 0.69 -8.70
C HIS A 89 -3.21 1.17 -7.41
N ILE A 90 -3.02 0.30 -6.40
CA ILE A 90 -2.49 0.73 -5.10
C ILE A 90 -1.20 -0.02 -4.77
N GLY A 91 -0.09 0.70 -4.61
CA GLY A 91 1.16 0.18 -4.04
C GLY A 91 1.15 0.35 -2.52
N PHE A 92 1.55 -0.69 -1.78
CA PHE A 92 1.69 -0.63 -0.32
C PHE A 92 3.14 -0.77 0.09
N ILE A 93 3.59 0.13 0.97
CA ILE A 93 4.86 0.05 1.68
C ILE A 93 4.51 0.00 3.17
N PHE A 94 4.77 -1.13 3.82
CA PHE A 94 4.44 -1.35 5.22
C PHE A 94 5.65 -1.06 6.12
N GLN A 95 5.41 -0.74 7.37
CA GLN A 95 6.42 -0.57 8.41
C GLN A 95 7.31 -1.81 8.56
N VAL A 96 6.71 -3.00 8.60
CA VAL A 96 7.43 -4.28 8.47
C VAL A 96 7.45 -4.64 6.99
N PHE A 97 8.63 -4.95 6.45
CA PHE A 97 8.84 -5.15 5.00
C PHE A 97 7.96 -6.22 4.38
N ASN A 98 7.50 -7.21 5.19
CA ASN A 98 6.63 -8.31 4.76
C ASN A 98 7.19 -9.03 3.51
N LEU A 99 8.52 -9.22 3.46
CA LEU A 99 9.14 -10.03 2.43
C LEU A 99 8.89 -11.50 2.72
N LEU A 100 8.66 -12.25 1.66
CA LEU A 100 8.47 -13.69 1.73
C LEU A 100 9.85 -14.36 1.84
N PRO A 101 10.20 -14.99 2.99
CA PRO A 101 11.58 -15.40 3.27
C PRO A 101 12.06 -16.56 2.37
N VAL A 102 11.13 -17.34 1.84
CA VAL A 102 11.43 -18.47 0.94
C VAL A 102 11.72 -18.04 -0.50
N TYR A 103 11.33 -16.81 -0.87
CA TYR A 103 11.49 -16.26 -2.20
C TYR A 103 12.73 -15.36 -2.28
N THR A 104 13.32 -15.31 -3.46
CA THR A 104 14.38 -14.37 -3.81
C THR A 104 13.85 -12.93 -3.86
N VAL A 105 14.74 -11.97 -3.95
CA VAL A 105 14.40 -10.54 -4.18
C VAL A 105 13.56 -10.38 -5.45
N PHE A 106 13.97 -11.05 -6.54
CA PHE A 106 13.23 -11.05 -7.80
C PHE A 106 11.81 -11.56 -7.60
N GLU A 107 11.64 -12.72 -7.00
CA GLU A 107 10.33 -13.37 -6.77
C GLU A 107 9.44 -12.55 -5.83
N ASN A 108 10.02 -11.91 -4.80
CA ASN A 108 9.29 -11.00 -3.92
C ASN A 108 8.69 -9.82 -4.68
N VAL A 109 9.41 -9.26 -5.66
CA VAL A 109 8.91 -8.16 -6.49
C VAL A 109 7.92 -8.69 -7.54
N GLU A 110 8.23 -9.83 -8.19
CA GLU A 110 7.36 -10.47 -9.19
C GLU A 110 5.99 -10.84 -8.61
N PHE A 111 5.94 -11.21 -7.33
CA PHE A 111 4.71 -11.62 -6.64
C PHE A 111 3.56 -10.62 -6.82
N ALA A 112 3.87 -9.32 -6.87
CA ALA A 112 2.88 -8.26 -7.08
C ALA A 112 2.25 -8.27 -8.49
N LEU A 113 2.86 -8.97 -9.45
CA LEU A 113 2.40 -9.07 -10.85
C LEU A 113 1.69 -10.39 -11.18
N LEU A 114 1.78 -11.41 -10.32
CA LEU A 114 1.28 -12.76 -10.62
C LEU A 114 -0.23 -12.82 -10.91
N LEU A 115 -1.01 -11.90 -10.34
CA LEU A 115 -2.45 -11.81 -10.56
C LEU A 115 -2.82 -10.88 -11.74
N GLN A 116 -1.83 -10.33 -12.44
CA GLN A 116 -2.03 -9.49 -13.62
C GLN A 116 -1.87 -10.31 -14.89
N LYS A 117 -2.46 -9.83 -15.98
CA LYS A 117 -2.40 -10.52 -17.30
C LYS A 117 -1.10 -10.17 -18.05
N ASN A 118 0.05 -10.46 -17.44
CA ASN A 118 1.36 -10.22 -18.03
C ASN A 118 2.01 -11.55 -18.41
N SER A 119 2.69 -11.62 -19.54
CA SER A 119 3.55 -12.75 -19.90
C SER A 119 4.75 -12.86 -18.95
N ALA A 120 5.42 -14.00 -18.93
CA ALA A 120 6.61 -14.21 -18.11
C ALA A 120 7.74 -13.21 -18.46
N ASN A 121 7.93 -12.90 -19.76
CA ASN A 121 8.94 -11.95 -20.20
C ASN A 121 8.61 -10.52 -19.75
N GLU A 122 7.35 -10.09 -19.89
CA GLU A 122 6.91 -8.76 -19.43
C GLU A 122 7.09 -8.60 -17.92
N ARG A 123 6.77 -9.64 -17.13
CA ARG A 123 7.02 -9.63 -15.67
C ARG A 123 8.50 -9.50 -15.36
N LYS A 124 9.35 -10.32 -16.02
CA LYS A 124 10.80 -10.27 -15.83
C LYS A 124 11.36 -8.87 -16.09
N ASP A 125 10.98 -8.27 -17.20
CA ASP A 125 11.44 -6.93 -17.57
C ASP A 125 10.95 -5.86 -16.58
N ALA A 126 9.69 -5.95 -16.13
CA ALA A 126 9.14 -5.05 -15.14
C ALA A 126 9.86 -5.16 -13.79
N VAL A 127 10.13 -6.37 -13.34
CA VAL A 127 10.85 -6.63 -12.09
C VAL A 127 12.27 -6.08 -12.16
N MET A 128 13.01 -6.37 -13.24
CA MET A 128 14.40 -5.88 -13.39
C MET A 128 14.45 -4.36 -13.44
N ARG A 129 13.51 -3.70 -14.12
CA ARG A 129 13.38 -2.24 -14.07
C ARG A 129 13.09 -1.72 -12.67
N ALA A 130 12.18 -2.35 -11.94
CA ALA A 130 11.85 -1.93 -10.57
C ALA A 130 13.05 -2.10 -9.62
N LEU A 131 13.82 -3.17 -9.76
CA LEU A 131 15.06 -3.39 -9.01
C LEU A 131 16.14 -2.37 -9.37
N SER A 132 16.25 -1.99 -10.64
CA SER A 132 17.17 -0.95 -11.10
C SER A 132 16.85 0.41 -10.46
N TRP A 133 15.57 0.80 -10.33
CA TRP A 133 15.17 2.06 -9.68
C TRP A 133 15.64 2.17 -8.22
N VAL A 134 15.80 1.05 -7.54
CA VAL A 134 16.22 1.01 -6.13
C VAL A 134 17.67 0.55 -5.94
N GLY A 135 18.43 0.34 -7.03
CA GLY A 135 19.84 -0.06 -7.00
C GLY A 135 20.07 -1.49 -6.49
N LEU A 136 19.17 -2.42 -6.79
CA LEU A 136 19.23 -3.81 -6.30
C LEU A 136 19.26 -4.87 -7.41
N THR A 137 19.64 -4.50 -8.63
CA THR A 137 19.71 -5.44 -9.77
C THR A 137 20.60 -6.65 -9.46
N ASP A 138 21.78 -6.44 -8.87
CA ASP A 138 22.73 -7.50 -8.52
C ASP A 138 22.28 -8.38 -7.34
N HIS A 139 21.21 -7.95 -6.66
CA HIS A 139 20.62 -8.68 -5.53
C HIS A 139 19.43 -9.55 -5.93
N ALA A 140 19.06 -9.57 -7.21
CA ALA A 140 17.85 -10.24 -7.71
C ALA A 140 17.71 -11.70 -7.24
N HIS A 141 18.81 -12.44 -7.14
CA HIS A 141 18.85 -13.83 -6.75
C HIS A 141 19.11 -14.09 -5.25
N LYS A 142 19.36 -13.02 -4.45
CA LYS A 142 19.49 -13.15 -3.00
C LYS A 142 18.15 -13.40 -2.34
N ARG A 143 18.17 -14.03 -1.16
CA ARG A 143 17.00 -14.15 -0.27
C ARG A 143 17.00 -13.02 0.76
N PRO A 144 15.83 -12.71 1.38
CA PRO A 144 15.69 -11.65 2.36
C PRO A 144 16.66 -11.75 3.56
N ASP A 145 17.02 -12.97 3.98
CA ASP A 145 17.98 -13.21 5.07
C ASP A 145 19.41 -12.74 4.77
N LYS A 146 19.72 -12.42 3.52
CA LYS A 146 21.01 -11.90 3.06
C LYS A 146 20.99 -10.39 2.77
N LEU A 147 19.95 -9.69 3.19
CA LEU A 147 19.76 -8.27 2.98
C LEU A 147 19.89 -7.49 4.29
N SER A 148 20.45 -6.30 4.21
CA SER A 148 20.33 -5.31 5.28
C SER A 148 18.90 -4.79 5.40
N GLY A 149 18.57 -4.10 6.52
CA GLY A 149 17.27 -3.46 6.71
C GLY A 149 16.93 -2.49 5.57
N GLY A 150 17.89 -1.64 5.20
CA GLY A 150 17.70 -0.70 4.09
C GLY A 150 17.53 -1.37 2.72
N GLU A 151 18.21 -2.49 2.44
CA GLU A 151 18.00 -3.28 1.23
C GLU A 151 16.62 -3.91 1.23
N SER A 152 16.19 -4.49 2.35
CA SER A 152 14.84 -5.08 2.50
C SER A 152 13.74 -4.04 2.28
N GLN A 153 13.92 -2.82 2.79
CA GLN A 153 13.01 -1.70 2.53
C GLN A 153 12.97 -1.34 1.05
N ARG A 154 14.13 -1.26 0.38
CA ARG A 154 14.18 -0.98 -1.06
C ARG A 154 13.49 -2.09 -1.89
N VAL A 155 13.61 -3.36 -1.49
CA VAL A 155 12.84 -4.46 -2.12
C VAL A 155 11.33 -4.25 -1.94
N ALA A 156 10.87 -3.87 -0.73
CA ALA A 156 9.47 -3.56 -0.47
C ALA A 156 8.95 -2.39 -1.32
N ILE A 157 9.78 -1.36 -1.51
CA ILE A 157 9.47 -0.23 -2.41
C ILE A 157 9.38 -0.72 -3.87
N ALA A 158 10.36 -1.50 -4.37
CA ALA A 158 10.33 -2.05 -5.72
C ALA A 158 9.05 -2.89 -5.95
N ARG A 159 8.68 -3.75 -4.98
CA ARG A 159 7.44 -4.55 -5.01
C ARG A 159 6.18 -3.68 -5.07
N ALA A 160 6.15 -2.57 -4.34
CA ALA A 160 5.02 -1.65 -4.38
C ALA A 160 4.90 -0.93 -5.74
N MET A 161 6.04 -0.60 -6.36
CA MET A 161 6.13 0.23 -7.56
C MET A 161 6.10 -0.56 -8.88
N VAL A 162 6.45 -1.86 -8.88
CA VAL A 162 6.60 -2.68 -10.09
C VAL A 162 5.36 -2.69 -10.99
N LYS A 163 4.18 -2.56 -10.39
CA LYS A 163 2.89 -2.51 -11.10
C LYS A 163 2.46 -1.10 -11.55
N THR A 164 3.35 -0.10 -11.43
CA THR A 164 3.07 1.30 -11.78
C THR A 164 1.75 1.82 -11.18
N PRO A 165 1.61 1.80 -9.85
CA PRO A 165 0.35 2.13 -9.19
C PRO A 165 -0.03 3.59 -9.38
N LYS A 166 -1.34 3.90 -9.31
CA LYS A 166 -1.86 5.28 -9.31
C LYS A 166 -1.75 5.96 -7.95
N ILE A 167 -1.69 5.16 -6.88
CA ILE A 167 -1.60 5.59 -5.48
C ILE A 167 -0.57 4.73 -4.78
N VAL A 168 0.34 5.34 -4.03
CA VAL A 168 1.25 4.65 -3.11
C VAL A 168 0.86 5.04 -1.69
N LEU A 169 0.64 4.05 -0.85
CA LEU A 169 0.37 4.19 0.58
C LEU A 169 1.58 3.66 1.34
N ALA A 170 2.16 4.50 2.18
CA ALA A 170 3.31 4.14 2.99
C ALA A 170 2.97 4.34 4.48
N ASP A 171 3.10 3.27 5.26
CA ASP A 171 2.91 3.30 6.70
C ASP A 171 4.28 3.20 7.39
N GLU A 172 4.73 4.30 7.97
CA GLU A 172 6.04 4.46 8.64
C GLU A 172 7.23 3.87 7.85
N PRO A 173 7.43 4.27 6.58
CA PRO A 173 8.37 3.61 5.66
C PRO A 173 9.83 3.74 6.05
N THR A 174 10.17 4.54 7.04
CA THR A 174 11.54 4.79 7.52
C THR A 174 11.78 4.30 8.94
N ALA A 175 10.80 3.71 9.60
CA ALA A 175 10.88 3.33 11.02
C ALA A 175 11.97 2.27 11.32
N ASN A 176 12.37 1.49 10.33
CA ASN A 176 13.38 0.43 10.47
C ASN A 176 14.67 0.75 9.68
N LEU A 177 14.88 2.00 9.30
CA LEU A 177 16.14 2.45 8.71
C LEU A 177 16.98 3.08 9.79
N ASP A 178 18.19 2.58 9.98
CA ASP A 178 19.19 3.21 10.84
C ASP A 178 19.47 4.62 10.31
N SER A 179 19.50 5.59 11.22
CA SER A 179 19.83 6.99 10.94
C SER A 179 21.31 7.18 10.70
#